data_06ecc8c5278c5b5b65e9d42c7459d24e
#
_entry.id   06ecc8c5278c5b5b65e9d42c7459d24e
#
_cell.length_a   1.000
_cell.length_b   1.000
_cell.length_c   1.000
_cell.angle_alpha   90.00
_cell.angle_beta   90.00
_cell.angle_gamma   90.00
#
_symmetry.space_group_name_H-M   'P 1'
#
loop_
_entity.id
_entity.type
_entity.pdbx_description
1 polymer ?
#
loop_
_entity_poly.entity_id
_entity_poly.type
_entity_poly.pdbx_seq_one_letter_code
_entity_poly.pdbx_strand_id
1 'polypeptide(L)'
;NVQGKLQGYTWNLVDGYPLTLDVQEFHPQEIRRALFRATDGFRLDEQPSLPLVPERATGQFTVFNDPMFTVSAVSLNHRVPSFAYSLEEQFHINVNKQKLHEADLPVGSWLKDVKEYIWQGQPDEFRFTATLYDKHHREERELVLGEIKERFCTISRGQKIAYVVDLIVANRTLL
;
A
#
# COMPACT_ATOMS: atom_id res chain seq x y z
N ASN A 1 -21.00 7.99 -8.51
CA ASN A 1 -21.90 6.84 -8.45
C ASN A 1 -21.42 5.71 -7.53
N VAL A 2 -20.38 5.92 -6.71
CA VAL A 2 -19.84 4.93 -5.76
C VAL A 2 -20.89 4.58 -4.70
N GLN A 3 -21.55 5.58 -4.12
CA GLN A 3 -22.62 5.40 -3.12
C GLN A 3 -23.71 4.43 -3.57
N GLY A 4 -24.26 4.64 -4.78
CA GLY A 4 -25.34 3.79 -5.29
C GLY A 4 -24.92 2.32 -5.46
N LYS A 5 -23.66 2.09 -5.86
CA LYS A 5 -23.11 0.72 -5.95
C LYS A 5 -22.95 0.09 -4.57
N LEU A 6 -22.36 0.81 -3.62
CA LEU A 6 -22.18 0.31 -2.26
C LEU A 6 -23.51 -0.02 -1.60
N GLN A 7 -24.48 0.88 -1.69
CA GLN A 7 -25.82 0.67 -1.12
C GLN A 7 -26.59 -0.46 -1.81
N GLY A 8 -26.38 -0.67 -3.12
CA GLY A 8 -27.07 -1.70 -3.87
C GLY A 8 -26.57 -3.13 -3.66
N TYR A 9 -25.28 -3.31 -3.32
CA TYR A 9 -24.69 -4.64 -3.33
C TYR A 9 -24.31 -5.21 -1.96
N THR A 10 -24.02 -4.39 -0.97
CA THR A 10 -23.30 -4.88 0.21
C THR A 10 -23.96 -4.54 1.55
N TRP A 11 -24.93 -3.64 1.60
CA TRP A 11 -25.43 -3.12 2.86
C TRP A 11 -25.99 -4.22 3.79
N ASN A 12 -26.67 -5.22 3.23
CA ASN A 12 -27.27 -6.33 3.98
C ASN A 12 -26.24 -7.41 4.40
N LEU A 13 -25.03 -7.37 3.84
CA LEU A 13 -23.96 -8.32 4.16
C LEU A 13 -22.95 -7.77 5.16
N VAL A 14 -22.96 -6.45 5.38
CA VAL A 14 -21.97 -5.75 6.21
C VAL A 14 -22.60 -5.04 7.41
N ASP A 15 -23.87 -5.33 7.70
CA ASP A 15 -24.58 -4.78 8.86
C ASP A 15 -23.79 -5.05 10.15
N GLY A 16 -23.50 -3.98 10.90
CA GLY A 16 -22.68 -4.02 12.11
C GLY A 16 -21.18 -4.22 11.90
N TYR A 17 -20.70 -4.42 10.67
CA TYR A 17 -19.27 -4.51 10.39
C TYR A 17 -18.64 -3.13 10.25
N PRO A 18 -17.51 -2.81 10.92
CA PRO A 18 -16.92 -1.47 10.91
C PRO A 18 -16.12 -1.18 9.64
N LEU A 19 -16.66 -1.50 8.46
CA LEU A 19 -16.02 -1.20 7.19
C LEU A 19 -16.15 0.28 6.86
N THR A 20 -15.05 0.91 6.56
CA THR A 20 -14.97 2.28 6.04
C THR A 20 -14.20 2.28 4.73
N LEU A 21 -14.72 2.98 3.73
CA LEU A 21 -14.07 3.22 2.45
C LEU A 21 -13.76 4.71 2.32
N ASP A 22 -12.49 5.06 2.12
CA ASP A 22 -12.05 6.40 1.74
C ASP A 22 -11.93 6.43 0.22
N VAL A 23 -12.80 7.20 -0.42
CA VAL A 23 -12.88 7.32 -1.88
C VAL A 23 -12.32 8.67 -2.28
N GLN A 24 -11.39 8.65 -3.23
CA GLN A 24 -10.79 9.84 -3.81
C GLN A 24 -11.11 9.91 -5.31
N GLU A 25 -11.68 11.03 -5.72
CA GLU A 25 -11.96 11.33 -7.13
C GLU A 25 -10.99 12.41 -7.62
N PHE A 26 -10.24 12.10 -8.67
CA PHE A 26 -9.25 13.02 -9.24
C PHE A 26 -9.91 13.91 -10.30
N HIS A 27 -9.87 15.22 -10.05
CA HIS A 27 -10.24 16.26 -10.98
C HIS A 27 -8.98 17.02 -11.43
N PRO A 28 -9.04 17.83 -12.50
CA PRO A 28 -7.84 18.49 -13.05
C PRO A 28 -7.05 19.35 -12.06
N GLN A 29 -7.68 19.87 -11.01
CA GLN A 29 -7.08 20.80 -10.06
C GLN A 29 -7.26 20.40 -8.59
N GLU A 30 -8.11 19.44 -8.31
CA GLU A 30 -8.45 19.01 -6.95
C GLU A 30 -8.66 17.51 -6.84
N ILE A 31 -8.51 16.99 -5.64
CA ILE A 31 -8.89 15.64 -5.24
C ILE A 31 -10.13 15.80 -4.35
N ARG A 32 -11.27 15.31 -4.80
CA ARG A 32 -12.49 15.23 -3.99
C ARG A 32 -12.45 13.96 -3.16
N ARG A 33 -12.82 14.07 -1.91
CA ARG A 33 -12.76 12.95 -0.97
C ARG A 33 -14.11 12.72 -0.32
N ALA A 34 -14.43 11.45 -0.12
CA ALA A 34 -15.63 11.04 0.59
C ALA A 34 -15.40 9.76 1.39
N LEU A 35 -15.94 9.70 2.59
CA LEU A 35 -15.98 8.50 3.40
C LEU A 35 -17.36 7.83 3.27
N PHE A 36 -17.33 6.51 3.20
CA PHE A 36 -18.53 5.67 3.20
C PHE A 36 -18.36 4.62 4.28
N ARG A 37 -19.27 4.60 5.27
CA ARG A 37 -19.24 3.63 6.38
C ARG A 37 -20.41 2.66 6.27
N ALA A 38 -20.10 1.38 6.44
CA ALA A 38 -21.13 0.34 6.47
C ALA A 38 -22.15 0.55 7.60
N THR A 39 -21.67 1.01 8.76
CA THR A 39 -22.48 1.27 9.97
C THR A 39 -23.56 2.34 9.77
N ASP A 40 -23.46 3.19 8.76
CA ASP A 40 -24.44 4.22 8.41
C ASP A 40 -25.11 3.99 7.04
N GLY A 41 -24.99 2.78 6.51
CA GLY A 41 -25.57 2.39 5.23
C GLY A 41 -24.88 3.03 4.03
N PHE A 42 -23.57 3.30 4.14
CA PHE A 42 -22.76 3.90 3.09
C PHE A 42 -23.29 5.28 2.62
N ARG A 43 -23.76 6.08 3.54
CA ARG A 43 -24.11 7.47 3.25
C ARG A 43 -22.87 8.24 2.86
N LEU A 44 -23.05 9.20 1.93
CA LEU A 44 -22.00 10.11 1.51
C LEU A 44 -21.62 11.04 2.67
N ASP A 45 -20.36 10.95 3.09
CA ASP A 45 -19.73 11.85 4.05
C ASP A 45 -18.59 12.58 3.33
N GLU A 46 -18.90 13.76 2.78
CA GLU A 46 -17.95 14.59 2.03
C GLU A 46 -16.85 15.10 2.94
N GLN A 47 -15.61 14.94 2.49
CA GLN A 47 -14.43 15.42 3.17
C GLN A 47 -13.85 16.65 2.44
N PRO A 48 -13.06 17.50 3.10
CA PRO A 48 -12.40 18.62 2.44
C PRO A 48 -11.59 18.18 1.22
N SER A 49 -11.76 18.88 0.10
CA SER A 49 -10.96 18.66 -1.11
C SER A 49 -9.50 19.00 -0.86
N LEU A 50 -8.60 18.27 -1.52
CA LEU A 50 -7.17 18.54 -1.52
C LEU A 50 -6.73 19.08 -2.87
N PRO A 51 -5.73 19.98 -2.94
CA PRO A 51 -5.19 20.43 -4.21
C PRO A 51 -4.46 19.27 -4.91
N LEU A 52 -4.70 19.12 -6.20
CA LEU A 52 -3.90 18.21 -7.05
C LEU A 52 -2.67 18.97 -7.54
N VAL A 53 -1.50 18.59 -7.07
CA VAL A 53 -0.22 19.22 -7.44
C VAL A 53 0.66 18.19 -8.17
N PRO A 54 0.63 18.17 -9.51
CA PRO A 54 1.51 17.31 -10.28
C PRO A 54 2.97 17.74 -10.18
N GLU A 55 3.87 16.78 -10.21
CA GLU A 55 5.30 17.02 -10.35
C GLU A 55 5.60 17.70 -11.69
N ARG A 56 6.36 18.79 -11.68
CA ARG A 56 6.63 19.60 -12.87
C ARG A 56 7.34 18.83 -14.00
N ALA A 57 8.22 17.89 -13.64
CA ALA A 57 9.02 17.17 -14.63
C ALA A 57 8.25 16.05 -15.34
N THR A 58 7.38 15.35 -14.63
CA THR A 58 6.73 14.13 -15.10
C THR A 58 5.23 14.27 -15.30
N GLY A 59 4.61 15.29 -14.69
CA GLY A 59 3.17 15.42 -14.61
C GLY A 59 2.51 14.38 -13.70
N GLN A 60 3.31 13.56 -13.01
CA GLN A 60 2.81 12.59 -12.04
C GLN A 60 2.40 13.26 -10.73
N PHE A 61 1.51 12.66 -10.03
CA PHE A 61 1.16 13.03 -8.66
C PHE A 61 1.01 11.78 -7.80
N THR A 62 1.36 11.91 -6.53
CA THR A 62 1.24 10.83 -5.55
C THR A 62 -0.21 10.71 -5.12
N VAL A 63 -0.76 9.51 -5.30
CA VAL A 63 -2.12 9.13 -4.87
C VAL A 63 -2.09 8.61 -3.45
N PHE A 64 -1.08 7.79 -3.15
CA PHE A 64 -0.90 7.16 -1.85
C PHE A 64 0.60 6.94 -1.61
N ASN A 65 1.03 7.17 -0.38
CA ASN A 65 2.41 6.93 0.04
C ASN A 65 2.43 6.23 1.39
N ASP A 66 3.13 5.14 1.44
CA ASP A 66 3.35 4.30 2.61
C ASP A 66 4.83 3.89 2.64
N PRO A 67 5.42 3.55 3.80
CA PRO A 67 6.81 3.08 3.85
C PRO A 67 7.12 1.88 2.95
N MET A 68 6.12 1.05 2.63
CA MET A 68 6.28 -0.13 1.79
C MET A 68 6.19 0.18 0.30
N PHE A 69 5.26 1.07 -0.11
CA PHE A 69 5.03 1.37 -1.52
C PHE A 69 4.42 2.75 -1.75
N THR A 70 4.60 3.24 -2.96
CA THR A 70 3.98 4.49 -3.43
C THR A 70 3.05 4.19 -4.59
N VAL A 71 1.85 4.76 -4.56
CA VAL A 71 0.96 4.80 -5.73
C VAL A 71 1.01 6.19 -6.33
N SER A 72 1.34 6.24 -7.62
CA SER A 72 1.33 7.48 -8.39
C SER A 72 0.35 7.38 -9.54
N ALA A 73 -0.14 8.53 -9.99
CA ALA A 73 -0.97 8.63 -11.17
C ALA A 73 -0.47 9.72 -12.12
N VAL A 74 -0.85 9.60 -13.39
CA VAL A 74 -0.60 10.61 -14.43
C VAL A 74 -1.84 10.73 -15.30
N SER A 75 -2.20 11.96 -15.65
CA SER A 75 -3.30 12.22 -16.58
C SER A 75 -2.88 11.81 -18.00
N LEU A 76 -3.75 11.07 -18.66
CA LEU A 76 -3.56 10.62 -20.04
C LEU A 76 -4.34 11.51 -21.00
N ASN A 77 -3.80 11.63 -22.22
CA ASN A 77 -4.51 12.30 -23.29
C ASN A 77 -5.62 11.38 -23.85
N HIS A 78 -6.85 11.68 -23.50
CA HIS A 78 -8.04 10.98 -23.97
C HIS A 78 -9.21 11.96 -24.09
N ARG A 79 -10.28 11.61 -24.82
CA ARG A 79 -11.46 12.48 -25.01
C ARG A 79 -12.20 12.77 -23.71
N VAL A 80 -12.11 11.86 -22.74
CA VAL A 80 -12.59 12.02 -21.36
C VAL A 80 -11.40 11.95 -20.42
N PRO A 81 -11.46 12.54 -19.21
CA PRO A 81 -10.39 12.41 -18.24
C PRO A 81 -10.05 10.93 -17.99
N SER A 82 -8.81 10.57 -18.23
CA SER A 82 -8.27 9.23 -18.04
C SER A 82 -6.95 9.30 -17.30
N PHE A 83 -6.64 8.28 -16.50
CA PHE A 83 -5.43 8.23 -15.70
C PHE A 83 -4.74 6.89 -15.86
N ALA A 84 -3.41 6.93 -15.92
CA ALA A 84 -2.58 5.77 -15.66
C ALA A 84 -2.14 5.78 -14.20
N TYR A 85 -1.99 4.60 -13.62
CA TYR A 85 -1.52 4.41 -12.25
C TYR A 85 -0.26 3.57 -12.25
N SER A 86 0.63 3.83 -11.30
CA SER A 86 1.74 2.95 -10.99
C SER A 86 1.82 2.72 -9.49
N LEU A 87 2.09 1.48 -9.12
CA LEU A 87 2.46 1.07 -7.77
C LEU A 87 3.95 0.74 -7.80
N GLU A 88 4.73 1.37 -6.94
CA GLU A 88 6.16 1.17 -6.83
C GLU A 88 6.51 0.80 -5.38
N GLU A 89 7.02 -0.41 -5.21
CA GLU A 89 7.51 -0.92 -3.94
C GLU A 89 8.87 -0.27 -3.65
N GLN A 90 9.08 0.25 -2.43
CA GLN A 90 10.33 0.92 -2.04
C GLN A 90 11.52 -0.04 -2.16
N PHE A 91 11.41 -1.18 -1.53
CA PHE A 91 12.33 -2.29 -1.63
C PHE A 91 11.63 -3.57 -1.17
N HIS A 92 12.17 -4.71 -1.61
CA HIS A 92 11.62 -6.01 -1.27
C HIS A 92 12.50 -6.72 -0.24
N ILE A 93 11.86 -7.29 0.81
CA ILE A 93 12.54 -8.02 1.87
C ILE A 93 12.22 -9.50 1.74
N ASN A 94 13.23 -10.27 1.35
CA ASN A 94 13.18 -11.73 1.34
C ASN A 94 13.76 -12.28 2.64
N VAL A 95 13.06 -13.21 3.28
CA VAL A 95 13.53 -13.90 4.47
C VAL A 95 13.98 -15.31 4.10
N ASN A 96 15.21 -15.67 4.47
CA ASN A 96 15.74 -17.01 4.26
C ASN A 96 15.24 -17.97 5.34
N LYS A 97 14.21 -18.73 5.00
CA LYS A 97 13.57 -19.69 5.90
C LYS A 97 14.48 -20.82 6.36
N GLN A 98 15.44 -21.23 5.50
CA GLN A 98 16.39 -22.28 5.85
C GLN A 98 17.35 -21.81 6.95
N LYS A 99 17.91 -20.61 6.82
CA LYS A 99 18.78 -20.02 7.86
C LYS A 99 18.04 -19.81 9.18
N LEU A 100 16.74 -19.45 9.13
CA LEU A 100 15.92 -19.35 10.33
C LEU A 100 15.80 -20.70 11.03
N HIS A 101 15.53 -21.77 10.27
CA HIS A 101 15.44 -23.12 10.81
C HIS A 101 16.78 -23.59 11.43
N GLU A 102 17.91 -23.31 10.77
CA GLU A 102 19.25 -23.61 11.28
C GLU A 102 19.59 -22.86 12.58
N ALA A 103 18.93 -21.72 12.82
CA ALA A 103 19.09 -20.90 14.03
C ALA A 103 18.01 -21.15 15.10
N ASP A 104 17.19 -22.19 14.93
CA ASP A 104 16.08 -22.54 15.82
C ASP A 104 15.08 -21.36 16.00
N LEU A 105 14.80 -20.67 14.89
CA LEU A 105 13.82 -19.58 14.81
C LEU A 105 12.64 -20.01 13.93
N PRO A 106 11.51 -20.41 14.52
CA PRO A 106 10.36 -20.85 13.73
C PRO A 106 9.78 -19.69 12.91
N VAL A 107 9.37 -20.01 11.68
CA VAL A 107 8.67 -19.06 10.80
C VAL A 107 7.32 -18.72 11.44
N GLY A 108 7.00 -17.42 11.59
CA GLY A 108 5.78 -16.98 12.26
C GLY A 108 5.41 -15.54 11.94
N SER A 109 4.36 -15.06 12.61
CA SER A 109 3.84 -13.68 12.44
C SER A 109 4.88 -12.60 12.76
N TRP A 110 5.80 -12.87 13.67
CA TRP A 110 6.88 -11.96 14.04
C TRP A 110 7.75 -11.48 12.86
N LEU A 111 7.81 -12.27 11.79
CA LEU A 111 8.52 -11.87 10.56
C LEU A 111 7.81 -10.72 9.82
N LYS A 112 6.50 -10.58 10.01
CA LYS A 112 5.75 -9.41 9.50
C LYS A 112 6.20 -8.16 10.23
N ASP A 113 6.30 -8.24 11.55
CA ASP A 113 6.73 -7.13 12.40
C ASP A 113 8.17 -6.71 12.06
N VAL A 114 9.08 -7.69 11.86
CA VAL A 114 10.46 -7.42 11.38
C VAL A 114 10.46 -6.64 10.07
N LYS A 115 9.68 -7.07 9.09
CA LYS A 115 9.58 -6.37 7.81
C LYS A 115 9.06 -4.94 7.98
N GLU A 116 8.06 -4.78 8.83
CA GLU A 116 7.48 -3.47 9.13
C GLU A 116 8.51 -2.54 9.80
N TYR A 117 9.28 -3.02 10.77
CA TYR A 117 10.36 -2.25 11.40
C TYR A 117 11.44 -1.82 10.38
N ILE A 118 11.80 -2.71 9.46
CA ILE A 118 12.77 -2.39 8.39
C ILE A 118 12.18 -1.32 7.46
N TRP A 119 10.92 -1.41 7.03
CA TRP A 119 10.28 -0.41 6.18
C TRP A 119 10.13 0.94 6.88
N GLN A 120 9.88 0.94 8.19
CA GLN A 120 9.82 2.16 8.99
C GLN A 120 11.21 2.78 9.24
N GLY A 121 12.28 2.12 8.82
CA GLY A 121 13.64 2.61 9.02
C GLY A 121 14.11 2.57 10.46
N GLN A 122 13.60 1.64 11.27
CA GLN A 122 14.09 1.46 12.64
C GLN A 122 15.61 1.17 12.64
N PRO A 123 16.36 1.69 13.63
CA PRO A 123 17.81 1.49 13.71
C PRO A 123 18.16 0.02 13.94
N ASP A 124 19.38 -0.38 13.55
CA ASP A 124 19.81 -1.77 13.69
C ASP A 124 19.88 -2.25 15.15
N GLU A 125 20.05 -1.33 16.09
CA GLU A 125 20.03 -1.61 17.54
C GLU A 125 18.61 -1.77 18.11
N PHE A 126 17.57 -1.60 17.31
CA PHE A 126 16.18 -1.71 17.74
C PHE A 126 15.90 -3.12 18.28
N ARG A 127 15.42 -3.18 19.54
CA ARG A 127 15.05 -4.42 20.21
C ARG A 127 13.55 -4.60 20.19
N PHE A 128 13.10 -5.82 19.95
CA PHE A 128 11.69 -6.16 19.95
C PHE A 128 11.47 -7.57 20.49
N THR A 129 10.28 -7.81 21.03
CA THR A 129 9.88 -9.13 21.50
C THR A 129 9.17 -9.88 20.39
N ALA A 130 9.76 -10.99 19.94
CA ALA A 130 9.14 -11.90 18.99
C ALA A 130 8.40 -13.02 19.74
N THR A 131 7.13 -13.25 19.39
CA THR A 131 6.41 -14.44 19.83
C THR A 131 6.66 -15.57 18.85
N LEU A 132 7.38 -16.58 19.31
CA LEU A 132 7.73 -17.77 18.55
C LEU A 132 6.77 -18.90 18.88
N TYR A 133 6.31 -19.59 17.85
CA TYR A 133 5.43 -20.74 18.02
C TYR A 133 6.11 -21.98 17.41
N ASP A 134 6.40 -22.96 18.25
CA ASP A 134 6.80 -24.29 17.81
C ASP A 134 5.76 -25.30 18.28
N LYS A 135 5.11 -25.98 17.34
CA LYS A 135 4.06 -27.02 17.46
C LYS A 135 3.16 -26.97 18.71
N HIS A 136 3.74 -26.94 19.90
CA HIS A 136 3.04 -26.95 21.20
C HIS A 136 3.61 -25.95 22.21
N HIS A 137 4.60 -25.16 21.82
CA HIS A 137 5.28 -24.24 22.71
C HIS A 137 5.20 -22.81 22.17
N ARG A 138 4.81 -21.89 23.04
CA ARG A 138 4.88 -20.46 22.81
C ARG A 138 6.02 -19.90 23.63
N GLU A 139 6.97 -19.25 22.97
CA GLU A 139 8.10 -18.60 23.61
C GLU A 139 8.14 -17.12 23.20
N GLU A 140 8.46 -16.25 24.15
CA GLU A 140 8.77 -14.85 23.86
C GLU A 140 10.30 -14.68 23.93
N ARG A 141 10.86 -14.17 22.85
CA ARG A 141 12.30 -13.95 22.74
C ARG A 141 12.59 -12.51 22.33
N GLU A 142 13.49 -11.86 23.10
CA GLU A 142 13.99 -10.55 22.69
C GLU A 142 15.00 -10.72 21.57
N LEU A 143 14.81 -9.98 20.47
CA LEU A 143 15.64 -10.00 19.27
C LEU A 143 16.10 -8.59 18.92
N VAL A 144 17.25 -8.50 18.21
CA VAL A 144 17.82 -7.25 17.70
C VAL A 144 17.60 -7.19 16.20
N LEU A 145 17.02 -6.09 15.71
CA LEU A 145 16.63 -5.94 14.31
C LEU A 145 17.80 -6.12 13.34
N GLY A 146 18.96 -5.51 13.64
CA GLY A 146 20.16 -5.59 12.80
C GLY A 146 20.66 -7.01 12.64
N GLU A 147 20.67 -7.82 13.71
CA GLU A 147 21.09 -9.21 13.64
C GLU A 147 20.15 -10.05 12.77
N ILE A 148 18.84 -9.83 12.88
CA ILE A 148 17.86 -10.53 12.05
C ILE A 148 17.98 -10.10 10.60
N LYS A 149 18.16 -8.83 10.33
CA LYS A 149 18.31 -8.24 9.00
C LYS A 149 19.57 -8.78 8.30
N GLU A 150 20.72 -8.78 8.98
CA GLU A 150 21.99 -9.22 8.42
C GLU A 150 22.03 -10.72 8.15
N ARG A 151 21.56 -11.53 9.09
CA ARG A 151 21.68 -13.00 9.03
C ARG A 151 20.61 -13.65 8.16
N PHE A 152 19.39 -13.12 8.18
CA PHE A 152 18.21 -13.80 7.63
C PHE A 152 17.50 -13.07 6.52
N CYS A 153 17.75 -11.77 6.32
CA CYS A 153 17.06 -10.97 5.29
C CYS A 153 17.98 -10.68 4.10
N THR A 154 17.36 -10.62 2.93
CA THR A 154 17.99 -10.06 1.73
C THR A 154 17.09 -8.94 1.25
N ILE A 155 17.63 -7.72 1.19
CA ILE A 155 16.94 -6.54 0.68
C ILE A 155 17.32 -6.36 -0.78
N SER A 156 16.32 -6.32 -1.64
CA SER A 156 16.47 -6.12 -3.08
C SER A 156 15.64 -4.94 -3.55
N ARG A 157 15.90 -4.47 -4.77
CA ARG A 157 15.10 -3.41 -5.39
C ARG A 157 13.63 -3.81 -5.43
N GLY A 158 12.76 -2.88 -5.07
CA GLY A 158 11.31 -3.04 -5.19
C GLY A 158 10.84 -3.19 -6.63
N GLN A 159 9.64 -3.71 -6.79
CA GLN A 159 8.98 -3.87 -8.08
C GLN A 159 8.12 -2.66 -8.40
N LYS A 160 7.92 -2.41 -9.70
CA LYS A 160 7.00 -1.38 -10.18
C LYS A 160 6.01 -2.02 -11.15
N ILE A 161 4.72 -1.80 -10.89
CA ILE A 161 3.62 -2.22 -11.74
C ILE A 161 2.91 -0.96 -12.24
N ALA A 162 2.61 -0.90 -13.53
CA ALA A 162 1.82 0.18 -14.11
C ALA A 162 0.55 -0.36 -14.76
N TYR A 163 -0.54 0.37 -14.56
CA TYR A 163 -1.83 0.12 -15.18
C TYR A 163 -2.21 1.32 -16.06
N VAL A 164 -2.30 1.07 -17.36
CA VAL A 164 -2.55 2.10 -18.37
C VAL A 164 -3.73 1.67 -19.22
N VAL A 165 -4.75 2.53 -19.30
CA VAL A 165 -5.96 2.32 -20.11
C VAL A 165 -6.30 3.60 -20.88
N ASP A 166 -7.01 3.44 -22.00
CA ASP A 166 -7.65 4.53 -22.75
C ASP A 166 -6.68 5.70 -23.10
N LEU A 167 -5.58 5.38 -23.75
CA LEU A 167 -4.59 6.34 -24.24
C LEU A 167 -4.80 6.62 -25.73
N ILE A 168 -4.92 7.90 -26.11
CA ILE A 168 -4.80 8.33 -27.51
C ILE A 168 -3.33 8.59 -27.80
N VAL A 169 -2.73 7.76 -28.63
CA VAL A 169 -1.39 8.00 -29.17
C VAL A 169 -1.51 9.03 -30.30
N ALA A 170 -1.04 10.26 -30.05
CA ALA A 170 -0.85 11.21 -31.12
C ALA A 170 0.30 10.71 -32.00
N ASN A 171 0.03 10.35 -33.25
CA ASN A 171 1.07 10.13 -34.25
C ASN A 171 1.87 11.44 -34.40
N ARG A 172 3.04 11.51 -33.80
CA ARG A 172 4.04 12.49 -34.18
C ARG A 172 4.51 12.10 -35.57
N THR A 173 3.96 12.72 -36.57
CA THR A 173 4.61 12.78 -37.88
C THR A 173 5.96 13.45 -37.62
N LEU A 174 7.02 12.68 -37.66
CA LEU A 174 8.38 13.21 -37.66
C LEU A 174 8.51 13.95 -39.03
N LEU A 175 8.49 15.28 -38.95
CA LEU A 175 8.99 16.14 -40.03
C LEU A 175 10.50 16.28 -39.87
#